data_edb1f48079bc1f0b422b2df5b0a81a40
#
_entry.id   edb1f48079bc1f0b422b2df5b0a81a40
#
_cell.length_a   1.000
_cell.length_b   1.000
_cell.length_c   1.000
_cell.angle_alpha   90.00
_cell.angle_beta   90.00
_cell.angle_gamma   90.00
#
_symmetry.space_group_name_H-M   'P 1'
#
loop_
_entity.id
_entity.type
_entity.pdbx_description
1 polymer ?
#
loop_
_entity_poly.entity_id
_entity_poly.type
_entity_poly.pdbx_seq_one_letter_code
_entity_poly.pdbx_strand_id
1 'polypeptide(L)'
;MQKRGVGACAFSCMFTSLIFLGLAITVIVIIQTGLLQDVLDDYVRKETTLEPGHETYEQWLNPTVPTYKDFYVFNLTNSEEFANGAKPRFEELGPYRYREIREKTVLDQSDGTITYVMNRTFHFEENSNYSESDLITTINFVYVSAVYYAEMEDIEEFLQGIIDLNLDPPPELLIETTVYELIWGYNDTLLDLLYQLTLTPSPYISLQLNNSYSDRELPSIVHSGTKDSLKRAQFIQWANLTELPFWLNEAKFINKSTEGIVFHPIVDQSDMLEAFISDTNRTFHLRSKEEVSVLGVDAYRFRAIDSDFQPDPNYHTNDSTPVGLIFLGVLQTPEAPAYGSKPHFLDCNESLLEAVEGISPPDRRVHDIVVDVEPITGSTINVHQQLQILFYVRQTSEYFEPFYNITSVYFPVFYLDEHATLTEDLKSKLDKLVFTPIKAIKASAWAAFGLSCFISILTGICTVGWFIKLSKYRRTGYSDLTLKERS
;
A
#
# COMPACT_ATOMS: atom_id res chain seq x y z
N MET A 1 13.31 -34.85 69.42
CA MET A 1 13.01 -33.63 68.69
C MET A 1 13.69 -33.56 67.30
N GLN A 2 14.96 -33.94 67.19
CA GLN A 2 15.71 -33.82 65.90
C GLN A 2 15.14 -34.66 64.74
N LYS A 3 14.62 -35.89 64.96
CA LYS A 3 14.02 -36.74 63.89
C LYS A 3 12.73 -36.13 63.26
N ARG A 4 11.91 -35.44 64.05
CA ARG A 4 10.69 -34.78 63.52
C ARG A 4 11.03 -33.57 62.66
N GLY A 5 12.07 -32.81 63.01
CA GLY A 5 12.49 -31.63 62.19
C GLY A 5 13.09 -32.06 60.85
N VAL A 6 13.90 -33.11 60.79
CA VAL A 6 14.48 -33.58 59.51
C VAL A 6 13.41 -34.13 58.56
N GLY A 7 12.38 -34.82 59.05
CA GLY A 7 11.27 -35.28 58.21
C GLY A 7 10.40 -34.14 57.66
N ALA A 8 10.13 -33.11 58.49
CA ALA A 8 9.39 -31.95 58.07
C ALA A 8 10.14 -31.17 56.97
N CYS A 9 11.45 -30.96 57.09
CA CYS A 9 12.28 -30.32 56.08
C CYS A 9 12.30 -31.09 54.75
N ALA A 10 12.45 -32.42 54.79
CA ALA A 10 12.43 -33.25 53.57
C ALA A 10 11.08 -33.16 52.87
N PHE A 11 9.98 -33.22 53.62
CA PHE A 11 8.64 -33.09 53.07
C PHE A 11 8.38 -31.68 52.48
N SER A 12 8.81 -30.60 53.13
CA SER A 12 8.71 -29.26 52.63
C SER A 12 9.51 -29.09 51.33
N CYS A 13 10.76 -29.53 51.25
CA CYS A 13 11.58 -29.49 50.04
C CYS A 13 10.93 -30.28 48.87
N MET A 14 10.41 -31.47 49.17
CA MET A 14 9.71 -32.30 48.16
C MET A 14 8.45 -31.59 47.63
N PHE A 15 7.63 -31.03 48.50
CA PHE A 15 6.43 -30.32 48.13
C PHE A 15 6.74 -29.06 47.29
N THR A 16 7.76 -28.30 47.70
CA THR A 16 8.25 -27.14 46.94
C THR A 16 8.75 -27.56 45.53
N SER A 17 9.52 -28.65 45.46
CA SER A 17 10.01 -29.18 44.17
C SER A 17 8.86 -29.55 43.23
N LEU A 18 7.82 -30.22 43.74
CA LEU A 18 6.64 -30.60 42.95
C LEU A 18 5.85 -29.40 42.47
N ILE A 19 5.71 -28.33 43.27
CA ILE A 19 5.03 -27.09 42.87
C ILE A 19 5.78 -26.44 41.73
N PHE A 20 7.08 -26.23 41.85
CA PHE A 20 7.87 -25.56 40.80
C PHE A 20 8.03 -26.45 39.57
N LEU A 21 8.04 -27.75 39.67
CA LEU A 21 7.95 -28.66 38.52
C LEU A 21 6.61 -28.49 37.80
N GLY A 22 5.50 -28.44 38.56
CA GLY A 22 4.17 -28.17 38.01
C GLY A 22 4.10 -26.82 37.28
N LEU A 23 4.66 -25.77 37.89
CA LEU A 23 4.75 -24.44 37.25
C LEU A 23 5.58 -24.48 35.96
N ALA A 24 6.73 -25.14 35.96
CA ALA A 24 7.56 -25.29 34.76
C ALA A 24 6.81 -26.01 33.64
N ILE A 25 6.12 -27.11 33.97
CA ILE A 25 5.28 -27.83 32.99
C ILE A 25 4.18 -26.94 32.47
N THR A 26 3.50 -26.19 33.34
CA THR A 26 2.44 -25.25 32.89
C THR A 26 2.98 -24.20 31.94
N VAL A 27 4.10 -23.55 32.25
CA VAL A 27 4.69 -22.52 31.39
C VAL A 27 5.12 -23.08 30.05
N ILE A 28 5.79 -24.26 30.03
CA ILE A 28 6.22 -24.86 28.76
C ILE A 28 5.02 -25.31 27.91
N VAL A 29 3.96 -25.81 28.54
CA VAL A 29 2.69 -26.12 27.83
C VAL A 29 2.10 -24.86 27.22
N ILE A 30 1.99 -23.74 27.93
CA ILE A 30 1.51 -22.47 27.42
C ILE A 30 2.33 -22.03 26.21
N ILE A 31 3.67 -22.16 26.27
CA ILE A 31 4.55 -21.79 25.14
C ILE A 31 4.35 -22.75 23.97
N GLN A 32 4.28 -24.05 24.18
CA GLN A 32 4.20 -25.07 23.13
C GLN A 32 2.82 -25.20 22.49
N THR A 33 1.76 -24.95 23.25
CA THR A 33 0.36 -24.99 22.70
C THR A 33 -0.04 -23.77 21.93
N GLY A 34 0.81 -22.73 21.86
CA GLY A 34 0.47 -21.48 21.17
C GLY A 34 -0.32 -20.48 22.02
N LEU A 35 -0.77 -20.84 23.22
CA LEU A 35 -1.53 -19.93 24.09
C LEU A 35 -0.81 -18.59 24.37
N LEU A 36 0.53 -18.62 24.47
CA LEU A 36 1.31 -17.40 24.62
C LEU A 36 1.23 -16.54 23.36
N GLN A 37 1.27 -17.18 22.19
CA GLN A 37 1.15 -16.47 20.91
C GLN A 37 -0.26 -15.88 20.74
N ASP A 38 -1.30 -16.62 21.10
CA ASP A 38 -2.69 -16.13 21.07
C ASP A 38 -2.87 -14.86 21.93
N VAL A 39 -2.26 -14.84 23.14
CA VAL A 39 -2.27 -13.65 24.02
C VAL A 39 -1.52 -12.48 23.41
N LEU A 40 -0.40 -12.74 22.74
CA LEU A 40 0.37 -11.70 22.04
C LEU A 40 -0.39 -11.16 20.81
N ASP A 41 -1.03 -12.03 20.07
CA ASP A 41 -1.85 -11.67 18.93
C ASP A 41 -3.05 -10.82 19.35
N ASP A 42 -3.73 -11.19 20.44
CA ASP A 42 -4.81 -10.38 21.01
C ASP A 42 -4.32 -9.02 21.49
N TYR A 43 -3.13 -8.96 22.09
CA TYR A 43 -2.49 -7.69 22.46
C TYR A 43 -2.25 -6.82 21.21
N VAL A 44 -1.60 -7.37 20.18
CA VAL A 44 -1.32 -6.66 18.92
C VAL A 44 -2.62 -6.17 18.28
N ARG A 45 -3.64 -7.02 18.18
CA ARG A 45 -4.95 -6.66 17.59
C ARG A 45 -5.58 -5.46 18.28
N LYS A 46 -5.45 -5.37 19.62
CA LYS A 46 -5.97 -4.24 20.40
C LYS A 46 -5.14 -2.97 20.22
N GLU A 47 -3.83 -3.08 20.36
CA GLU A 47 -2.91 -1.92 20.29
C GLU A 47 -2.81 -1.30 18.88
N THR A 48 -3.25 -2.03 17.85
CA THR A 48 -3.18 -1.58 16.47
C THR A 48 -4.54 -1.17 15.88
N THR A 49 -5.62 -1.10 16.68
CA THR A 49 -6.90 -0.57 16.24
C THR A 49 -6.79 0.90 15.85
N LEU A 50 -7.67 1.35 14.94
CA LEU A 50 -7.79 2.76 14.61
C LEU A 50 -8.65 3.47 15.68
N GLU A 51 -8.06 3.67 16.86
CA GLU A 51 -8.66 4.39 17.98
C GLU A 51 -7.70 5.46 18.49
N PRO A 52 -8.20 6.64 18.91
CA PRO A 52 -7.37 7.70 19.46
C PRO A 52 -6.45 7.21 20.59
N GLY A 53 -5.17 7.58 20.50
CA GLY A 53 -4.14 7.17 21.45
C GLY A 53 -3.31 5.97 21.02
N HIS A 54 -3.69 5.25 19.97
CA HIS A 54 -2.86 4.22 19.35
C HIS A 54 -1.97 4.82 18.27
N GLU A 55 -0.69 4.43 18.20
CA GLU A 55 0.25 4.95 17.19
C GLU A 55 -0.24 4.64 15.76
N THR A 56 -0.86 3.48 15.54
CA THR A 56 -1.43 3.11 14.23
C THR A 56 -2.51 4.08 13.79
N TYR A 57 -3.37 4.54 14.72
CA TYR A 57 -4.38 5.54 14.44
C TYR A 57 -3.76 6.90 14.08
N GLU A 58 -2.78 7.35 14.86
CA GLU A 58 -2.11 8.64 14.63
C GLU A 58 -1.40 8.66 13.27
N GLN A 59 -0.71 7.57 12.93
CA GLN A 59 -0.05 7.43 11.63
C GLN A 59 -1.04 7.28 10.47
N TRP A 60 -2.18 6.63 10.66
CA TRP A 60 -3.23 6.55 9.66
C TRP A 60 -3.92 7.90 9.46
N LEU A 61 -4.15 8.66 10.55
CA LEU A 61 -4.81 9.96 10.54
C LEU A 61 -3.92 11.04 9.88
N ASN A 62 -2.69 11.17 10.36
CA ASN A 62 -1.70 12.15 9.91
C ASN A 62 -0.33 11.47 9.78
N PRO A 63 -0.01 10.87 8.62
CA PRO A 63 1.24 10.18 8.42
C PRO A 63 2.44 11.11 8.68
N THR A 64 3.35 10.70 9.58
CA THR A 64 4.57 11.47 9.87
C THR A 64 5.71 11.13 8.91
N VAL A 65 5.58 10.04 8.17
CA VAL A 65 6.53 9.64 7.12
C VAL A 65 6.33 10.57 5.93
N PRO A 66 7.39 11.25 5.45
CA PRO A 66 7.30 12.06 4.25
C PRO A 66 6.88 11.20 3.06
N THR A 67 5.82 11.63 2.38
CA THR A 67 5.36 11.03 1.13
C THR A 67 5.75 11.97 0.00
N TYR A 68 6.29 11.41 -1.07
CA TYR A 68 6.69 12.15 -2.24
C TYR A 68 5.98 11.60 -3.47
N LYS A 69 5.69 12.51 -4.43
CA LYS A 69 5.30 12.17 -5.80
C LYS A 69 6.39 12.70 -6.73
N ASP A 70 7.09 11.80 -7.35
CA ASP A 70 8.11 12.09 -8.36
C ASP A 70 7.49 11.91 -9.75
N PHE A 71 7.41 12.98 -10.54
CA PHE A 71 6.94 12.92 -11.91
C PHE A 71 8.12 12.87 -12.87
N TYR A 72 8.06 11.95 -13.81
CA TYR A 72 9.01 11.81 -14.90
C TYR A 72 8.24 12.01 -16.21
N VAL A 73 8.59 13.05 -16.94
CA VAL A 73 7.85 13.49 -18.12
C VAL A 73 8.55 13.04 -19.40
N PHE A 74 7.79 12.56 -20.36
CA PHE A 74 8.29 12.16 -21.67
C PHE A 74 8.16 13.33 -22.66
N ASN A 75 9.27 14.04 -22.90
CA ASN A 75 9.37 15.14 -23.84
C ASN A 75 9.57 14.60 -25.28
N LEU A 76 8.65 14.90 -26.20
CA LEU A 76 8.77 14.50 -27.60
C LEU A 76 9.86 15.34 -28.30
N THR A 77 10.87 14.68 -28.90
CA THR A 77 12.02 15.37 -29.49
C THR A 77 12.01 15.39 -31.03
N ASN A 78 11.07 14.70 -31.69
CA ASN A 78 10.98 14.59 -33.14
C ASN A 78 9.56 14.90 -33.66
N SER A 79 9.01 16.04 -33.28
CA SER A 79 7.61 16.46 -33.53
C SER A 79 7.26 16.41 -35.02
N GLU A 80 8.12 16.96 -35.90
CA GLU A 80 7.87 17.01 -37.35
C GLU A 80 7.89 15.61 -37.96
N GLU A 81 8.84 14.74 -37.58
CA GLU A 81 8.93 13.38 -38.10
C GLU A 81 7.76 12.53 -37.57
N PHE A 82 7.35 12.70 -36.32
CA PHE A 82 6.17 12.02 -35.77
C PHE A 82 4.90 12.39 -36.51
N ALA A 83 4.66 13.69 -36.75
CA ALA A 83 3.50 14.16 -37.52
C ALA A 83 3.48 13.62 -38.99
N ASN A 84 4.64 13.17 -39.51
CA ASN A 84 4.79 12.55 -40.81
C ASN A 84 4.95 11.01 -40.76
N GLY A 85 4.57 10.37 -39.66
CA GLY A 85 4.47 8.91 -39.56
C GLY A 85 5.67 8.18 -38.98
N ALA A 86 6.71 8.89 -38.52
CA ALA A 86 7.80 8.27 -37.80
C ALA A 86 7.35 7.86 -36.37
N LYS A 87 8.06 6.92 -35.76
CA LYS A 87 7.86 6.61 -34.34
C LYS A 87 8.18 7.84 -33.49
N PRO A 88 7.39 8.12 -32.43
CA PRO A 88 7.71 9.20 -31.51
C PRO A 88 8.99 8.87 -30.72
N ARG A 89 9.88 9.86 -30.60
CA ARG A 89 11.14 9.77 -29.85
C ARG A 89 11.10 10.66 -28.63
N PHE A 90 11.34 10.07 -27.48
CA PHE A 90 11.23 10.74 -26.19
C PHE A 90 12.59 10.99 -25.54
N GLU A 91 12.64 12.09 -24.78
CA GLU A 91 13.60 12.33 -23.72
C GLU A 91 12.86 12.31 -22.40
N GLU A 92 13.33 11.47 -21.46
CA GLU A 92 12.75 11.41 -20.12
C GLU A 92 13.37 12.49 -19.24
N LEU A 93 12.53 13.34 -18.68
CA LEU A 93 12.90 14.45 -17.80
C LEU A 93 12.32 14.22 -16.40
N GLY A 94 13.11 14.48 -15.36
CA GLY A 94 12.65 14.32 -13.98
C GLY A 94 13.74 13.76 -13.04
N PRO A 95 13.44 13.53 -11.76
CA PRO A 95 12.10 13.71 -11.17
C PRO A 95 11.75 15.17 -10.89
N TYR A 96 10.52 15.55 -11.20
CA TYR A 96 9.86 16.73 -10.68
C TYR A 96 9.18 16.34 -9.39
N ARG A 97 9.81 16.63 -8.25
CA ARG A 97 9.42 16.11 -6.94
C ARG A 97 8.44 17.01 -6.24
N TYR A 98 7.34 16.44 -5.78
CA TYR A 98 6.38 17.08 -4.90
C TYR A 98 6.29 16.34 -3.57
N ARG A 99 6.40 17.08 -2.47
CA ARG A 99 6.07 16.56 -1.16
C ARG A 99 4.56 16.60 -0.97
N GLU A 100 3.98 15.44 -0.70
CA GLU A 100 2.56 15.32 -0.40
C GLU A 100 2.33 15.37 1.11
N ILE A 101 1.36 16.17 1.53
CA ILE A 101 0.84 16.22 2.90
C ILE A 101 -0.59 15.69 2.87
N ARG A 102 -0.86 14.66 3.65
CA ARG A 102 -2.19 14.05 3.83
C ARG A 102 -2.70 14.32 5.22
N GLU A 103 -3.88 14.91 5.32
CA GLU A 103 -4.54 15.21 6.57
C GLU A 103 -5.97 14.66 6.54
N LYS A 104 -6.30 13.77 7.48
CA LYS A 104 -7.65 13.28 7.64
C LYS A 104 -8.35 14.03 8.77
N THR A 105 -9.53 14.52 8.50
CA THR A 105 -10.43 15.10 9.51
C THR A 105 -11.54 14.11 9.82
N VAL A 106 -11.56 13.60 11.03
CA VAL A 106 -12.61 12.68 11.50
C VAL A 106 -13.88 13.44 11.76
N LEU A 107 -14.97 13.02 11.12
CA LEU A 107 -16.31 13.57 11.26
C LEU A 107 -17.15 12.80 12.29
N ASP A 108 -17.01 11.47 12.32
CA ASP A 108 -17.66 10.57 13.26
C ASP A 108 -16.80 9.34 13.51
N GLN A 109 -16.81 8.85 14.74
CA GLN A 109 -16.18 7.61 15.13
C GLN A 109 -17.10 6.85 16.10
N SER A 110 -17.84 5.93 15.55
CA SER A 110 -18.83 5.17 16.32
C SER A 110 -19.00 3.77 15.76
N ASP A 111 -19.48 2.87 16.60
CA ASP A 111 -19.87 1.51 16.23
C ASP A 111 -18.83 0.69 15.44
N GLY A 112 -17.52 0.97 15.67
CA GLY A 112 -16.42 0.26 14.99
C GLY A 112 -16.11 0.77 13.59
N THR A 113 -16.57 1.98 13.26
CA THR A 113 -16.31 2.66 11.99
C THR A 113 -15.76 4.06 12.22
N ILE A 114 -15.11 4.62 11.21
CA ILE A 114 -14.60 5.98 11.18
C ILE A 114 -15.08 6.63 9.90
N THR A 115 -15.78 7.76 10.04
CA THR A 115 -16.14 8.64 8.92
C THR A 115 -15.17 9.82 8.89
N TYR A 116 -14.53 10.06 7.76
CA TYR A 116 -13.53 11.12 7.62
C TYR A 116 -13.57 11.76 6.24
N VAL A 117 -13.02 12.95 6.14
CA VAL A 117 -12.63 13.61 4.89
C VAL A 117 -11.11 13.70 4.84
N MET A 118 -10.54 13.60 3.65
CA MET A 118 -9.09 13.68 3.46
C MET A 118 -8.74 14.90 2.63
N ASN A 119 -7.82 15.71 3.16
CA ASN A 119 -7.18 16.80 2.42
C ASN A 119 -5.78 16.36 1.99
N ARG A 120 -5.42 16.64 0.73
CA ARG A 120 -4.10 16.38 0.15
C ARG A 120 -3.54 17.68 -0.39
N THR A 121 -2.33 18.05 0.01
CA THR A 121 -1.64 19.22 -0.52
C THR A 121 -0.27 18.80 -1.06
N PHE A 122 0.14 19.45 -2.15
CA PHE A 122 1.38 19.14 -2.85
C PHE A 122 2.28 20.39 -2.88
N HIS A 123 3.53 20.20 -2.52
CA HIS A 123 4.54 21.25 -2.46
C HIS A 123 5.73 20.83 -3.32
N PHE A 124 5.99 21.57 -4.38
CA PHE A 124 7.15 21.32 -5.22
C PHE A 124 8.46 21.51 -4.43
N GLU A 125 9.36 20.54 -4.54
CA GLU A 125 10.71 20.64 -3.98
C GLU A 125 11.68 21.14 -5.05
N GLU A 126 11.97 22.42 -5.01
CA GLU A 126 12.93 23.04 -5.95
C GLU A 126 14.28 22.31 -5.93
N ASN A 127 14.78 22.00 -7.10
CA ASN A 127 16.11 21.46 -7.29
C ASN A 127 16.85 22.24 -8.41
N SER A 128 18.15 22.06 -8.53
CA SER A 128 18.98 22.80 -9.49
C SER A 128 18.80 22.35 -10.94
N ASN A 129 18.13 21.22 -11.19
CA ASN A 129 18.08 20.60 -12.52
C ASN A 129 16.72 20.76 -13.20
N TYR A 130 15.61 20.81 -12.44
CA TYR A 130 14.25 20.77 -12.93
C TYR A 130 13.39 21.85 -12.30
N SER A 131 12.55 22.49 -13.11
CA SER A 131 11.61 23.53 -12.70
C SER A 131 10.21 23.23 -13.24
N GLU A 132 9.17 23.57 -12.50
CA GLU A 132 7.78 23.48 -12.96
C GLU A 132 7.52 24.28 -14.25
N SER A 133 8.38 25.28 -14.55
CA SER A 133 8.30 26.09 -15.76
C SER A 133 9.07 25.51 -16.95
N ASP A 134 9.68 24.33 -16.82
CA ASP A 134 10.34 23.68 -17.96
C ASP A 134 9.33 23.40 -19.05
N LEU A 135 9.69 23.77 -20.29
CA LEU A 135 8.85 23.55 -21.46
C LEU A 135 9.08 22.14 -22.01
N ILE A 136 7.99 21.51 -22.37
CA ILE A 136 7.99 20.18 -23.00
C ILE A 136 7.04 20.17 -24.19
N THR A 137 7.33 19.32 -25.16
CA THR A 137 6.43 19.01 -26.27
C THR A 137 5.74 17.68 -26.01
N THR A 138 4.41 17.68 -26.10
CA THR A 138 3.59 16.49 -25.90
C THR A 138 2.37 16.54 -26.82
N ILE A 139 1.53 15.50 -26.78
CA ILE A 139 0.24 15.52 -27.49
C ILE A 139 -0.73 16.51 -26.86
N ASN A 140 -1.60 17.07 -27.67
CA ASN A 140 -2.79 17.76 -27.19
C ASN A 140 -3.84 16.73 -26.78
N PHE A 141 -3.78 16.29 -25.52
CA PHE A 141 -4.67 15.22 -25.03
C PHE A 141 -6.15 15.64 -25.00
N VAL A 142 -6.46 16.94 -24.98
CA VAL A 142 -7.84 17.45 -25.16
C VAL A 142 -8.32 17.17 -26.58
N TYR A 143 -7.52 17.56 -27.57
CA TYR A 143 -7.90 17.38 -28.99
C TYR A 143 -7.94 15.88 -29.36
N VAL A 144 -6.96 15.08 -28.88
CA VAL A 144 -6.98 13.61 -29.04
C VAL A 144 -8.24 12.99 -28.43
N SER A 145 -8.66 13.44 -27.25
CA SER A 145 -9.88 12.94 -26.60
C SER A 145 -11.15 13.38 -27.32
N ALA A 146 -11.19 14.60 -27.79
CA ALA A 146 -12.34 15.12 -28.57
C ALA A 146 -12.52 14.35 -29.89
N VAL A 147 -11.42 14.09 -30.62
CA VAL A 147 -11.44 13.28 -31.84
C VAL A 147 -11.90 11.85 -31.55
N TYR A 148 -11.34 11.23 -30.51
CA TYR A 148 -11.74 9.87 -30.08
C TYR A 148 -13.24 9.81 -29.74
N TYR A 149 -13.75 10.76 -28.98
CA TYR A 149 -15.18 10.83 -28.63
C TYR A 149 -16.06 11.06 -29.87
N ALA A 150 -15.64 11.94 -30.78
CA ALA A 150 -16.39 12.22 -32.03
C ALA A 150 -16.50 10.96 -32.90
N GLU A 151 -15.44 10.16 -33.02
CA GLU A 151 -15.46 8.87 -33.73
C GLU A 151 -16.34 7.82 -33.05
N MET A 152 -16.40 7.79 -31.69
CA MET A 152 -17.28 6.89 -30.97
C MET A 152 -18.77 7.20 -31.13
N GLU A 153 -19.11 8.47 -31.28
CA GLU A 153 -20.48 8.97 -31.37
C GLU A 153 -20.92 9.26 -32.82
N ASP A 154 -20.06 9.00 -33.84
CA ASP A 154 -20.31 9.26 -35.24
C ASP A 154 -20.63 10.76 -35.51
N ILE A 155 -19.90 11.69 -34.87
CA ILE A 155 -20.11 13.15 -34.95
C ILE A 155 -18.89 13.93 -35.45
N GLU A 156 -17.95 13.29 -36.16
CA GLU A 156 -16.67 13.90 -36.61
C GLU A 156 -16.89 15.15 -37.49
N GLU A 157 -17.80 15.08 -38.48
CA GLU A 157 -18.14 16.22 -39.35
C GLU A 157 -18.67 17.40 -38.53
N PHE A 158 -19.49 17.12 -37.52
CA PHE A 158 -20.05 18.14 -36.65
C PHE A 158 -18.96 18.81 -35.79
N LEU A 159 -18.10 18.01 -35.17
CA LEU A 159 -17.00 18.52 -34.35
C LEU A 159 -16.03 19.36 -35.19
N GLN A 160 -15.61 18.86 -36.38
CA GLN A 160 -14.73 19.61 -37.27
C GLN A 160 -15.36 20.90 -37.71
N GLY A 161 -16.65 20.89 -38.09
CA GLY A 161 -17.39 22.10 -38.46
C GLY A 161 -17.47 23.14 -37.35
N ILE A 162 -17.60 22.75 -36.11
CA ILE A 162 -17.56 23.65 -34.95
C ILE A 162 -16.15 24.24 -34.79
N ILE A 163 -15.09 23.42 -34.87
CA ILE A 163 -13.71 23.88 -34.81
C ILE A 163 -13.42 24.92 -35.87
N ASP A 164 -13.71 24.62 -37.13
CA ASP A 164 -13.44 25.50 -38.28
C ASP A 164 -14.15 26.85 -38.19
N LEU A 165 -15.33 26.87 -37.59
CA LEU A 165 -16.14 28.10 -37.48
C LEU A 165 -15.74 28.99 -36.28
N ASN A 166 -15.14 28.43 -35.24
CA ASN A 166 -15.01 29.15 -33.99
C ASN A 166 -13.55 29.25 -33.47
N LEU A 167 -12.63 28.44 -33.98
CA LEU A 167 -11.23 28.44 -33.52
C LEU A 167 -10.28 28.86 -34.64
N ASP A 168 -9.52 29.92 -34.38
CA ASP A 168 -8.45 30.41 -35.26
C ASP A 168 -7.26 30.84 -34.39
N PRO A 169 -6.15 30.12 -34.38
CA PRO A 169 -5.91 28.90 -35.15
C PRO A 169 -6.68 27.67 -34.64
N PRO A 170 -6.88 26.64 -35.48
CA PRO A 170 -7.46 25.37 -35.05
C PRO A 170 -6.51 24.64 -34.10
N PRO A 171 -6.99 23.67 -33.27
CA PRO A 171 -6.15 22.91 -32.39
C PRO A 171 -5.14 22.05 -33.16
N GLU A 172 -3.92 21.98 -32.64
CA GLU A 172 -2.86 21.14 -33.19
C GLU A 172 -2.79 19.79 -32.42
N LEU A 173 -2.24 18.76 -33.08
CA LEU A 173 -2.02 17.43 -32.46
C LEU A 173 -1.01 17.50 -31.32
N LEU A 174 0.00 18.34 -31.45
CA LEU A 174 1.10 18.51 -30.50
C LEU A 174 1.05 19.90 -29.88
N ILE A 175 1.36 20.01 -28.63
CA ILE A 175 1.44 21.27 -27.89
C ILE A 175 2.79 21.39 -27.19
N GLU A 176 3.26 22.63 -27.05
CA GLU A 176 4.31 22.99 -26.08
C GLU A 176 3.62 23.53 -24.83
N THR A 177 3.96 22.96 -23.67
CA THR A 177 3.36 23.31 -22.38
C THR A 177 4.40 23.25 -21.28
N THR A 178 4.13 23.86 -20.13
CA THR A 178 5.00 23.71 -18.96
C THR A 178 4.71 22.38 -18.23
N VAL A 179 5.70 21.90 -17.49
CA VAL A 179 5.50 20.72 -16.63
C VAL A 179 4.40 20.95 -15.60
N TYR A 180 4.30 22.18 -15.06
CA TYR A 180 3.22 22.57 -14.15
C TYR A 180 1.83 22.39 -14.81
N GLU A 181 1.66 22.94 -15.99
CA GLU A 181 0.39 22.86 -16.73
C GLU A 181 0.05 21.43 -17.11
N LEU A 182 1.03 20.64 -17.54
CA LEU A 182 0.83 19.23 -17.86
C LEU A 182 0.27 18.45 -16.66
N ILE A 183 0.85 18.63 -15.48
CA ILE A 183 0.49 17.87 -14.26
C ILE A 183 -0.79 18.44 -13.64
N TRP A 184 -0.79 19.73 -13.32
CA TRP A 184 -1.82 20.38 -12.51
C TRP A 184 -2.94 21.00 -13.29
N GLY A 185 -2.74 21.18 -14.59
CA GLY A 185 -3.77 21.57 -15.53
C GLY A 185 -3.74 23.01 -15.98
N TYR A 186 -4.53 23.28 -17.02
CA TYR A 186 -4.69 24.56 -17.69
C TYR A 186 -6.11 24.70 -18.26
N ASN A 187 -6.45 25.93 -18.70
CA ASN A 187 -7.67 26.16 -19.47
C ASN A 187 -7.39 25.90 -20.96
N ASP A 188 -8.20 25.05 -21.58
CA ASP A 188 -8.08 24.70 -22.98
C ASP A 188 -9.15 25.40 -23.82
N THR A 189 -8.76 25.91 -25.00
CA THR A 189 -9.66 26.69 -25.89
C THR A 189 -10.77 25.83 -26.51
N LEU A 190 -10.50 24.58 -26.84
CA LEU A 190 -11.51 23.65 -27.36
C LEU A 190 -12.52 23.27 -26.26
N LEU A 191 -12.04 23.02 -25.04
CA LEU A 191 -12.92 22.75 -23.90
C LEU A 191 -13.77 23.99 -23.55
N ASP A 192 -13.20 25.21 -23.62
CA ASP A 192 -13.97 26.45 -23.40
C ASP A 192 -15.06 26.60 -24.42
N LEU A 193 -14.77 26.35 -25.69
CA LEU A 193 -15.76 26.36 -26.75
C LEU A 193 -16.89 25.35 -26.51
N LEU A 194 -16.54 24.11 -26.20
CA LEU A 194 -17.53 23.06 -25.92
C LEU A 194 -18.36 23.39 -24.68
N TYR A 195 -17.73 23.94 -23.63
CA TYR A 195 -18.43 24.40 -22.44
C TYR A 195 -19.44 25.52 -22.74
N GLN A 196 -19.08 26.48 -23.57
CA GLN A 196 -20.01 27.54 -23.98
C GLN A 196 -21.21 26.98 -24.74
N LEU A 197 -21.06 25.90 -25.48
CA LEU A 197 -22.14 25.28 -26.27
C LEU A 197 -23.01 24.34 -25.42
N THR A 198 -22.45 23.63 -24.50
CA THR A 198 -23.12 22.49 -23.82
C THR A 198 -23.14 22.60 -22.28
N LEU A 199 -22.38 23.54 -21.68
CA LEU A 199 -22.11 23.71 -20.25
C LEU A 199 -21.32 22.52 -19.64
N THR A 200 -20.82 21.61 -20.43
CA THR A 200 -19.94 20.49 -20.09
C THR A 200 -19.08 20.11 -21.29
N PRO A 201 -17.84 19.63 -21.13
CA PRO A 201 -17.06 19.51 -19.89
C PRO A 201 -16.57 20.86 -19.35
N SER A 202 -15.91 20.87 -18.18
CA SER A 202 -15.23 22.06 -17.65
C SER A 202 -14.14 22.54 -18.65
N PRO A 203 -13.95 23.85 -18.83
CA PRO A 203 -12.85 24.37 -19.67
C PRO A 203 -11.45 24.09 -19.10
N TYR A 204 -11.38 23.71 -17.83
CA TYR A 204 -10.12 23.37 -17.15
C TYR A 204 -9.87 21.87 -17.20
N ILE A 205 -8.70 21.46 -17.66
CA ILE A 205 -8.24 20.07 -17.73
C ILE A 205 -6.99 19.88 -16.89
N SER A 206 -6.89 18.77 -16.16
CA SER A 206 -5.68 18.35 -15.43
C SER A 206 -5.55 16.84 -15.46
N LEU A 207 -4.32 16.33 -15.50
CA LEU A 207 -4.03 14.89 -15.43
C LEU A 207 -3.87 14.42 -13.98
N GLN A 208 -3.49 15.32 -13.07
CA GLN A 208 -3.48 15.09 -11.63
C GLN A 208 -4.48 16.02 -10.96
N LEU A 209 -5.33 15.50 -10.09
CA LEU A 209 -6.29 16.32 -9.36
C LEU A 209 -5.56 17.34 -8.47
N ASN A 210 -5.84 18.62 -8.68
CA ASN A 210 -5.26 19.71 -7.89
C ASN A 210 -5.91 19.81 -6.50
N ASN A 211 -5.21 20.41 -5.55
CA ASN A 211 -5.64 20.68 -4.17
C ASN A 211 -7.00 21.39 -4.03
N SER A 212 -7.45 22.08 -5.07
CA SER A 212 -8.67 22.87 -5.09
C SER A 212 -9.93 22.11 -5.48
N TYR A 213 -9.86 20.79 -5.74
CA TYR A 213 -11.02 20.04 -6.23
C TYR A 213 -11.86 19.46 -5.09
N SER A 214 -13.14 19.81 -5.07
CA SER A 214 -14.12 19.56 -4.01
C SER A 214 -14.52 18.09 -3.79
N ASP A 215 -14.20 17.18 -4.69
CA ASP A 215 -14.53 15.75 -4.53
C ASP A 215 -13.80 15.08 -3.38
N ARG A 216 -12.74 15.72 -2.88
CA ARG A 216 -11.96 15.27 -1.72
C ARG A 216 -12.59 15.65 -0.38
N GLU A 217 -13.55 16.55 -0.39
CA GLU A 217 -14.36 16.91 0.79
C GLU A 217 -15.47 15.89 1.06
N LEU A 218 -15.70 14.94 0.14
CA LEU A 218 -16.72 13.92 0.33
C LEU A 218 -16.26 12.86 1.33
N PRO A 219 -17.12 12.55 2.33
CA PRO A 219 -16.73 11.63 3.39
C PRO A 219 -16.51 10.19 2.90
N SER A 220 -15.51 9.58 3.47
CA SER A 220 -15.23 8.15 3.35
C SER A 220 -15.45 7.46 4.69
N ILE A 221 -15.82 6.18 4.66
CA ILE A 221 -16.08 5.39 5.85
C ILE A 221 -15.22 4.13 5.80
N VAL A 222 -14.48 3.87 6.89
CA VAL A 222 -13.66 2.66 7.04
C VAL A 222 -13.96 1.94 8.34
N HIS A 223 -13.61 0.67 8.41
CA HIS A 223 -13.62 -0.09 9.66
C HIS A 223 -12.46 0.33 10.57
N SER A 224 -12.71 0.58 11.85
CA SER A 224 -11.66 0.87 12.84
C SER A 224 -10.84 -0.35 13.25
N GLY A 225 -11.33 -1.58 13.01
CA GLY A 225 -10.73 -2.82 13.47
C GLY A 225 -11.12 -3.23 14.89
N THR A 226 -11.89 -2.43 15.62
CA THR A 226 -12.29 -2.72 17.01
C THR A 226 -13.24 -3.90 17.13
N LYS A 227 -14.14 -4.09 16.18
CA LYS A 227 -15.08 -5.23 16.13
C LYS A 227 -14.47 -6.45 15.44
N ASP A 228 -13.69 -6.22 14.41
CA ASP A 228 -13.04 -7.23 13.59
C ASP A 228 -11.71 -6.67 13.07
N SER A 229 -10.62 -7.11 13.68
CA SER A 229 -9.27 -6.64 13.33
C SER A 229 -8.86 -6.98 11.90
N LEU A 230 -9.46 -8.02 11.29
CA LEU A 230 -9.19 -8.40 9.89
C LEU A 230 -9.77 -7.40 8.91
N LYS A 231 -10.73 -6.57 9.34
CA LYS A 231 -11.33 -5.52 8.52
C LYS A 231 -10.72 -4.14 8.76
N ARG A 232 -9.70 -4.02 9.60
CA ARG A 232 -9.09 -2.73 9.91
C ARG A 232 -8.74 -1.95 8.64
N ALA A 233 -9.13 -0.67 8.63
CA ALA A 233 -8.95 0.28 7.52
C ALA A 233 -9.61 -0.10 6.18
N GLN A 234 -10.34 -1.22 6.11
CA GLN A 234 -11.10 -1.55 4.90
C GLN A 234 -12.23 -0.56 4.68
N PHE A 235 -12.40 -0.13 3.44
CA PHE A 235 -13.49 0.76 3.06
C PHE A 235 -14.86 0.10 3.22
N ILE A 236 -15.80 0.88 3.73
CA ILE A 236 -17.24 0.65 3.64
C ILE A 236 -17.81 1.56 2.55
N GLN A 237 -17.24 2.78 2.46
CA GLN A 237 -17.64 3.81 1.52
C GLN A 237 -16.43 4.69 1.20
N TRP A 238 -16.26 5.07 -0.05
CA TRP A 238 -15.27 6.04 -0.49
C TRP A 238 -15.95 7.22 -1.17
N ALA A 239 -15.64 8.45 -0.74
CA ALA A 239 -16.20 9.68 -1.33
C ALA A 239 -17.72 9.61 -1.53
N ASN A 240 -18.49 9.19 -0.51
CA ASN A 240 -19.93 8.93 -0.55
C ASN A 240 -20.38 7.76 -1.46
N LEU A 241 -19.47 7.04 -2.09
CA LEU A 241 -19.79 5.93 -2.98
C LEU A 241 -19.61 4.58 -2.25
N THR A 242 -20.62 3.75 -2.28
CA THR A 242 -20.55 2.33 -1.87
C THR A 242 -20.20 1.41 -3.04
N GLU A 243 -20.46 1.87 -4.25
CA GLU A 243 -20.14 1.22 -5.52
C GLU A 243 -19.59 2.27 -6.48
N LEU A 244 -18.52 1.94 -7.19
CA LEU A 244 -17.91 2.80 -8.20
C LEU A 244 -18.75 2.77 -9.48
N PRO A 245 -19.31 3.89 -9.95
CA PRO A 245 -20.31 3.91 -11.02
C PRO A 245 -19.72 3.61 -12.41
N PHE A 246 -18.41 3.64 -12.54
CA PHE A 246 -17.70 3.48 -13.81
C PHE A 246 -17.20 2.06 -14.07
N TRP A 247 -17.26 1.16 -13.08
CA TRP A 247 -16.84 -0.24 -13.25
C TRP A 247 -18.04 -1.20 -13.27
N LEU A 248 -17.84 -2.39 -13.80
CA LEU A 248 -18.89 -3.38 -13.94
C LEU A 248 -18.75 -4.53 -12.92
N ASN A 249 -19.84 -5.20 -12.62
CA ASN A 249 -19.92 -6.40 -11.79
C ASN A 249 -19.13 -6.26 -10.46
N GLU A 250 -18.19 -7.17 -10.20
CA GLU A 250 -17.40 -7.19 -8.95
C GLU A 250 -16.37 -6.05 -8.87
N ALA A 251 -15.93 -5.51 -10.01
CA ALA A 251 -14.94 -4.43 -10.06
C ALA A 251 -15.44 -3.10 -9.45
N LYS A 252 -16.76 -2.93 -9.34
CA LYS A 252 -17.36 -1.74 -8.71
C LYS A 252 -17.23 -1.70 -7.18
N PHE A 253 -16.93 -2.82 -6.51
CA PHE A 253 -16.87 -2.89 -5.06
C PHE A 253 -15.47 -2.66 -4.52
N ILE A 254 -15.39 -1.86 -3.45
CA ILE A 254 -14.13 -1.50 -2.77
C ILE A 254 -14.05 -2.07 -1.34
N ASN A 255 -15.05 -2.82 -0.90
CA ASN A 255 -15.31 -3.16 0.50
C ASN A 255 -14.32 -4.13 1.17
N LYS A 256 -13.26 -4.56 0.49
CA LYS A 256 -12.17 -5.37 1.07
C LYS A 256 -10.83 -4.65 1.04
N SER A 257 -10.76 -3.55 0.29
CA SER A 257 -9.52 -2.80 0.09
C SER A 257 -9.31 -1.74 1.17
N THR A 258 -8.05 -1.35 1.35
CA THR A 258 -7.61 -0.24 2.19
C THR A 258 -6.94 0.83 1.32
N GLU A 259 -6.55 1.95 1.91
CA GLU A 259 -5.70 2.96 1.23
C GLU A 259 -4.23 2.51 1.07
N GLY A 260 -3.86 1.31 1.52
CA GLY A 260 -2.49 0.81 1.46
C GLY A 260 -1.55 1.31 2.56
N ILE A 261 -2.00 2.22 3.45
CA ILE A 261 -1.19 2.74 4.57
C ILE A 261 -1.09 1.70 5.69
N VAL A 262 -2.20 1.03 5.98
CA VAL A 262 -2.28 -0.03 6.97
C VAL A 262 -3.25 -1.11 6.51
N PHE A 263 -2.88 -2.37 6.75
CA PHE A 263 -3.69 -3.56 6.53
C PHE A 263 -4.09 -4.18 7.87
N HIS A 264 -4.72 -5.35 7.86
CA HIS A 264 -5.00 -6.08 9.10
C HIS A 264 -3.71 -6.44 9.85
N PRO A 265 -3.72 -6.53 11.19
CA PRO A 265 -2.55 -6.99 11.95
C PRO A 265 -2.34 -8.50 11.76
N ILE A 266 -1.11 -8.95 12.01
CA ILE A 266 -0.69 -10.37 11.90
C ILE A 266 -0.90 -10.85 10.46
N VAL A 267 -0.20 -10.15 9.55
CA VAL A 267 -0.18 -10.49 8.12
C VAL A 267 0.63 -11.76 7.93
N ASP A 268 0.04 -12.73 7.23
CA ASP A 268 0.75 -13.92 6.78
C ASP A 268 1.34 -13.70 5.38
N GLN A 269 2.48 -14.32 5.10
CA GLN A 269 3.10 -14.21 3.76
C GLN A 269 2.22 -14.75 2.64
N SER A 270 1.29 -15.65 2.94
CA SER A 270 0.31 -16.19 1.98
C SER A 270 -0.91 -15.32 1.75
N ASP A 271 -1.10 -14.25 2.55
CA ASP A 271 -2.24 -13.36 2.40
C ASP A 271 -2.24 -12.64 1.06
N MET A 272 -3.42 -12.34 0.57
CA MET A 272 -3.63 -11.43 -0.53
C MET A 272 -4.23 -10.15 0.05
N LEU A 273 -3.45 -9.06 -0.05
CA LEU A 273 -3.87 -7.75 0.40
C LEU A 273 -4.53 -6.99 -0.77
N GLU A 274 -5.49 -6.14 -0.45
CA GLU A 274 -6.19 -5.33 -1.44
C GLU A 274 -5.99 -3.84 -1.12
N ALA A 275 -5.46 -3.09 -2.10
CA ALA A 275 -5.24 -1.65 -1.99
C ALA A 275 -6.07 -0.90 -3.05
N PHE A 276 -6.88 0.04 -2.61
CA PHE A 276 -7.63 0.93 -3.48
C PHE A 276 -6.80 2.16 -3.80
N ILE A 277 -6.56 2.39 -5.08
CA ILE A 277 -5.79 3.52 -5.59
C ILE A 277 -6.75 4.56 -6.16
N SER A 278 -6.91 5.67 -5.47
CA SER A 278 -7.86 6.73 -5.83
C SER A 278 -7.54 7.39 -7.18
N ASP A 279 -6.26 7.47 -7.56
CA ASP A 279 -5.84 8.09 -8.82
C ASP A 279 -6.30 7.26 -10.05
N THR A 280 -6.55 5.97 -9.88
CA THR A 280 -7.11 5.08 -10.91
C THR A 280 -8.53 4.63 -10.61
N ASN A 281 -9.07 4.99 -9.45
CA ASN A 281 -10.36 4.50 -8.92
C ASN A 281 -10.49 2.97 -9.01
N ARG A 282 -9.40 2.25 -8.72
CA ARG A 282 -9.32 0.80 -8.90
C ARG A 282 -8.68 0.13 -7.69
N THR A 283 -9.15 -1.07 -7.37
CA THR A 283 -8.52 -1.94 -6.38
C THR A 283 -7.46 -2.82 -7.05
N PHE A 284 -6.26 -2.85 -6.47
CA PHE A 284 -5.18 -3.74 -6.87
C PHE A 284 -4.98 -4.83 -5.81
N HIS A 285 -4.72 -6.04 -6.29
CA HIS A 285 -4.45 -7.19 -5.47
C HIS A 285 -2.95 -7.38 -5.30
N LEU A 286 -2.52 -7.47 -4.06
CA LEU A 286 -1.10 -7.51 -3.69
C LEU A 286 -0.76 -8.88 -3.11
N ARG A 287 0.29 -9.52 -3.63
CA ARG A 287 0.79 -10.82 -3.13
C ARG A 287 2.25 -10.71 -2.74
N SER A 288 2.60 -11.35 -1.60
CA SER A 288 3.99 -11.39 -1.15
C SER A 288 4.84 -12.22 -2.09
N LYS A 289 6.05 -11.72 -2.36
CA LYS A 289 7.06 -12.37 -3.21
C LYS A 289 8.33 -12.71 -2.43
N GLU A 290 8.67 -11.95 -1.40
CA GLU A 290 9.93 -12.06 -0.67
C GLU A 290 9.85 -11.43 0.71
N GLU A 291 10.76 -11.86 1.60
CA GLU A 291 11.04 -11.19 2.87
C GLU A 291 12.10 -10.12 2.65
N VAL A 292 11.92 -8.98 3.28
CA VAL A 292 12.83 -7.83 3.19
C VAL A 292 13.03 -7.21 4.57
N SER A 293 14.03 -6.33 4.68
CA SER A 293 14.24 -5.57 5.91
C SER A 293 14.45 -4.10 5.58
N VAL A 294 13.65 -3.23 6.19
CA VAL A 294 13.71 -1.76 6.03
C VAL A 294 14.20 -1.17 7.35
N LEU A 295 15.36 -0.53 7.36
CA LEU A 295 16.01 -0.02 8.59
C LEU A 295 16.15 -1.07 9.71
N GLY A 296 16.23 -2.36 9.37
CA GLY A 296 16.31 -3.45 10.35
C GLY A 296 14.95 -3.90 10.92
N VAL A 297 13.85 -3.43 10.36
CA VAL A 297 12.49 -3.94 10.60
C VAL A 297 12.16 -4.94 9.50
N ASP A 298 11.81 -6.17 9.88
CA ASP A 298 11.44 -7.23 8.95
C ASP A 298 10.07 -6.95 8.35
N ALA A 299 9.92 -7.21 7.05
CA ALA A 299 8.68 -7.01 6.32
C ALA A 299 8.49 -8.06 5.22
N TYR A 300 7.25 -8.24 4.80
CA TYR A 300 6.91 -8.95 3.57
C TYR A 300 6.75 -7.96 2.44
N ARG A 301 7.46 -8.20 1.32
CA ARG A 301 7.32 -7.41 0.10
C ARG A 301 6.19 -7.93 -0.75
N PHE A 302 5.16 -7.13 -0.87
CA PHE A 302 4.02 -7.37 -1.74
C PHE A 302 4.19 -6.65 -3.06
N ARG A 303 3.67 -7.26 -4.14
CA ARG A 303 3.62 -6.69 -5.49
C ARG A 303 2.23 -6.87 -6.06
N ALA A 304 1.81 -5.93 -6.92
CA ALA A 304 0.58 -6.08 -7.67
C ALA A 304 0.64 -7.35 -8.55
N ILE A 305 -0.46 -8.09 -8.59
CA ILE A 305 -0.52 -9.33 -9.37
C ILE A 305 -0.71 -9.05 -10.85
N ASP A 306 -0.17 -9.92 -11.68
CA ASP A 306 -0.19 -9.73 -13.14
C ASP A 306 -1.63 -9.71 -13.71
N SER A 307 -2.58 -10.38 -13.06
CA SER A 307 -4.00 -10.40 -13.51
C SER A 307 -4.66 -9.03 -13.45
N ASP A 308 -4.21 -8.11 -12.60
CA ASP A 308 -4.76 -6.75 -12.52
C ASP A 308 -4.42 -5.91 -13.76
N PHE A 309 -3.47 -6.35 -14.56
CA PHE A 309 -3.01 -5.73 -15.81
C PHE A 309 -3.36 -6.55 -17.06
N GLN A 310 -4.24 -7.55 -16.91
CA GLN A 310 -4.79 -8.27 -18.05
C GLN A 310 -6.07 -7.58 -18.54
N PRO A 311 -6.41 -7.70 -19.84
CA PRO A 311 -7.69 -7.26 -20.34
C PRO A 311 -8.85 -7.88 -19.55
N ASP A 312 -9.76 -7.04 -19.05
CA ASP A 312 -10.93 -7.44 -18.27
C ASP A 312 -12.14 -6.57 -18.64
N PRO A 313 -13.22 -7.16 -19.19
CA PRO A 313 -14.43 -6.42 -19.55
C PRO A 313 -15.06 -5.64 -18.39
N ASN A 314 -14.81 -6.04 -17.14
CA ASN A 314 -15.30 -5.31 -15.97
C ASN A 314 -14.64 -3.94 -15.82
N TYR A 315 -13.48 -3.75 -16.44
CA TYR A 315 -12.71 -2.51 -16.51
C TYR A 315 -12.66 -1.92 -17.93
N HIS A 316 -13.67 -2.24 -18.76
CA HIS A 316 -13.82 -1.74 -20.13
C HIS A 316 -12.65 -2.06 -21.08
N THR A 317 -11.91 -3.12 -20.80
CA THR A 317 -10.86 -3.64 -21.68
C THR A 317 -11.29 -4.99 -22.29
N ASN A 318 -10.72 -5.35 -23.41
CA ASN A 318 -11.04 -6.56 -24.15
C ASN A 318 -9.78 -7.16 -24.80
N ASP A 319 -9.94 -8.25 -25.53
CA ASP A 319 -8.82 -8.98 -26.18
C ASP A 319 -8.00 -8.13 -27.16
N SER A 320 -8.51 -6.98 -27.62
CA SER A 320 -7.76 -6.02 -28.47
C SER A 320 -6.92 -5.05 -27.66
N THR A 321 -7.15 -4.91 -26.35
CA THR A 321 -6.34 -4.08 -25.46
C THR A 321 -5.02 -4.83 -25.18
N PRO A 322 -3.86 -4.23 -25.42
CA PRO A 322 -2.57 -4.86 -25.11
C PRO A 322 -2.48 -5.22 -23.62
N VAL A 323 -1.87 -6.40 -23.34
CA VAL A 323 -1.54 -6.80 -21.97
C VAL A 323 -0.62 -5.77 -21.33
N GLY A 324 -0.82 -5.51 -20.07
CA GLY A 324 -0.08 -4.52 -19.28
C GLY A 324 -0.76 -3.15 -19.19
N LEU A 325 -1.82 -2.93 -19.95
CA LEU A 325 -2.58 -1.68 -19.93
C LEU A 325 -3.85 -1.79 -19.07
N ILE A 326 -4.13 -0.72 -18.33
CA ILE A 326 -5.41 -0.49 -17.64
C ILE A 326 -6.10 0.71 -18.31
N PHE A 327 -7.41 0.63 -18.54
CA PHE A 327 -8.17 1.72 -19.12
C PHE A 327 -8.58 2.73 -18.06
N LEU A 328 -8.32 4.01 -18.32
CA LEU A 328 -8.62 5.13 -17.43
C LEU A 328 -9.64 6.10 -18.02
N GLY A 329 -10.02 5.90 -19.30
CA GLY A 329 -10.86 6.82 -20.06
C GLY A 329 -12.22 7.09 -19.45
N VAL A 330 -12.84 6.10 -18.82
CA VAL A 330 -14.15 6.24 -18.15
C VAL A 330 -14.13 7.18 -16.94
N LEU A 331 -12.95 7.53 -16.43
CA LEU A 331 -12.79 8.49 -15.34
C LEU A 331 -12.91 9.94 -15.82
N GLN A 332 -12.94 10.13 -17.13
CA GLN A 332 -13.13 11.44 -17.80
C GLN A 332 -14.57 11.57 -18.31
N THR A 333 -15.04 12.80 -18.44
CA THR A 333 -16.35 13.09 -19.04
C THR A 333 -16.18 14.26 -20.03
N PRO A 334 -16.31 13.99 -21.33
CA PRO A 334 -16.55 12.70 -21.98
C PRO A 334 -15.37 11.73 -21.87
N GLU A 335 -15.63 10.43 -22.18
CA GLU A 335 -14.61 9.37 -22.14
C GLU A 335 -13.42 9.69 -23.06
N ALA A 336 -12.21 9.44 -22.58
CA ALA A 336 -10.96 9.72 -23.26
C ALA A 336 -10.18 8.43 -23.57
N PRO A 337 -9.31 8.39 -24.61
CA PRO A 337 -8.46 7.24 -24.90
C PRO A 337 -7.24 7.17 -23.96
N ALA A 338 -7.48 7.30 -22.65
CA ALA A 338 -6.45 7.33 -21.60
C ALA A 338 -6.23 5.94 -21.00
N TYR A 339 -4.97 5.57 -20.85
CA TYR A 339 -4.55 4.29 -20.31
C TYR A 339 -3.47 4.48 -19.24
N GLY A 340 -3.36 3.49 -18.36
CA GLY A 340 -2.26 3.37 -17.41
C GLY A 340 -1.44 2.12 -17.66
N SER A 341 -0.17 2.14 -17.29
CA SER A 341 0.71 0.96 -17.23
C SER A 341 1.72 1.13 -16.09
N LYS A 342 2.49 0.10 -15.83
CA LYS A 342 3.75 0.27 -15.07
C LYS A 342 4.73 1.08 -15.93
N PRO A 343 5.65 1.87 -15.31
CA PRO A 343 6.63 2.67 -16.05
C PRO A 343 7.45 1.83 -17.04
N HIS A 344 7.87 2.49 -18.13
CA HIS A 344 8.67 1.88 -19.20
C HIS A 344 8.04 0.63 -19.81
N PHE A 345 6.70 0.51 -19.72
CA PHE A 345 5.94 -0.67 -20.20
C PHE A 345 6.36 -1.98 -19.52
N LEU A 346 6.76 -1.93 -18.23
CA LEU A 346 7.10 -3.12 -17.48
C LEU A 346 5.90 -4.09 -17.44
N ASP A 347 6.14 -5.36 -17.77
CA ASP A 347 5.13 -6.43 -17.87
C ASP A 347 4.07 -6.21 -18.95
N CYS A 348 4.28 -5.24 -19.87
CA CYS A 348 3.40 -5.01 -21.00
C CYS A 348 3.80 -5.87 -22.21
N ASN A 349 2.90 -5.88 -23.21
CA ASN A 349 3.25 -6.43 -24.53
C ASN A 349 4.44 -5.67 -25.11
N GLU A 350 5.47 -6.40 -25.60
CA GLU A 350 6.72 -5.84 -26.12
C GLU A 350 6.49 -4.83 -27.26
N SER A 351 5.44 -5.01 -28.05
CA SER A 351 5.09 -4.11 -29.15
C SER A 351 4.85 -2.66 -28.72
N LEU A 352 4.46 -2.42 -27.43
CA LEU A 352 4.24 -1.08 -26.91
C LEU A 352 5.57 -0.31 -26.78
N LEU A 353 6.61 -0.93 -26.24
CA LEU A 353 7.93 -0.32 -26.15
C LEU A 353 8.59 -0.21 -27.52
N GLU A 354 8.38 -1.19 -28.40
CA GLU A 354 8.90 -1.16 -29.78
C GLU A 354 8.26 -0.04 -30.64
N ALA A 355 7.06 0.40 -30.30
CA ALA A 355 6.37 1.48 -31.02
C ALA A 355 6.93 2.87 -30.75
N VAL A 356 7.78 3.04 -29.75
CA VAL A 356 8.37 4.31 -29.31
C VAL A 356 9.89 4.25 -29.29
N GLU A 357 10.56 5.39 -29.33
CA GLU A 357 12.01 5.52 -29.21
C GLU A 357 12.40 6.38 -28.00
N GLY A 358 13.61 6.18 -27.47
CA GLY A 358 14.19 7.01 -26.40
C GLY A 358 13.80 6.60 -24.98
N ILE A 359 12.88 5.64 -24.82
CA ILE A 359 12.53 5.08 -23.51
C ILE A 359 13.44 3.89 -23.23
N SER A 360 14.08 3.87 -22.08
CA SER A 360 14.96 2.76 -21.69
C SER A 360 14.15 1.49 -21.38
N PRO A 361 14.75 0.29 -21.57
CA PRO A 361 14.09 -0.95 -21.17
C PRO A 361 13.66 -0.95 -19.71
N PRO A 362 12.53 -1.59 -19.38
CA PRO A 362 12.03 -1.63 -18.00
C PRO A 362 12.98 -2.37 -17.05
N ASP A 363 13.18 -1.84 -15.84
CA ASP A 363 13.87 -2.52 -14.74
C ASP A 363 12.88 -2.76 -13.60
N ARG A 364 12.58 -4.03 -13.30
CA ARG A 364 11.63 -4.41 -12.23
C ARG A 364 12.02 -3.88 -10.85
N ARG A 365 13.30 -3.61 -10.60
CA ARG A 365 13.75 -3.06 -9.30
C ARG A 365 13.36 -1.60 -9.10
N VAL A 366 13.11 -0.90 -10.21
CA VAL A 366 12.82 0.55 -10.24
C VAL A 366 11.37 0.82 -10.64
N HIS A 367 10.82 0.04 -11.59
CA HIS A 367 9.55 0.34 -12.26
C HIS A 367 8.37 -0.52 -11.79
N ASP A 368 8.54 -1.34 -10.72
CA ASP A 368 7.44 -2.18 -10.23
C ASP A 368 6.73 -1.56 -9.03
N ILE A 369 5.46 -1.89 -8.89
CA ILE A 369 4.65 -1.50 -7.72
C ILE A 369 5.05 -2.38 -6.55
N VAL A 370 5.53 -1.77 -5.48
CA VAL A 370 6.06 -2.45 -4.28
C VAL A 370 5.45 -1.89 -3.02
N VAL A 371 4.99 -2.78 -2.14
CA VAL A 371 4.48 -2.44 -0.79
C VAL A 371 5.14 -3.37 0.21
N ASP A 372 5.98 -2.84 1.10
CA ASP A 372 6.61 -3.60 2.17
C ASP A 372 5.80 -3.42 3.46
N VAL A 373 5.22 -4.51 3.93
CA VAL A 373 4.31 -4.51 5.09
C VAL A 373 4.98 -5.20 6.28
N GLU A 374 5.04 -4.51 7.41
CA GLU A 374 5.50 -5.10 8.67
C GLU A 374 4.43 -6.09 9.17
N PRO A 375 4.76 -7.39 9.32
CA PRO A 375 3.74 -8.43 9.47
C PRO A 375 2.98 -8.40 10.80
N ILE A 376 3.58 -7.91 11.88
CA ILE A 376 2.93 -7.91 13.21
C ILE A 376 1.84 -6.85 13.27
N THR A 377 2.17 -5.63 12.88
CA THR A 377 1.23 -4.50 12.94
C THR A 377 0.37 -4.36 11.70
N GLY A 378 0.78 -4.91 10.55
CA GLY A 378 0.15 -4.69 9.25
C GLY A 378 0.37 -3.27 8.70
N SER A 379 1.36 -2.56 9.21
CA SER A 379 1.69 -1.20 8.74
C SER A 379 2.59 -1.27 7.52
N THR A 380 2.31 -0.44 6.52
CA THR A 380 3.19 -0.24 5.38
C THR A 380 4.41 0.56 5.83
N ILE A 381 5.60 0.03 5.60
CA ILE A 381 6.87 0.64 6.01
C ILE A 381 7.74 1.08 4.83
N ASN A 382 7.37 0.66 3.62
CA ASN A 382 7.94 1.17 2.37
C ASN A 382 6.92 0.96 1.26
N VAL A 383 6.76 1.94 0.40
CA VAL A 383 5.87 1.89 -0.75
C VAL A 383 6.49 2.60 -1.93
N HIS A 384 6.34 2.01 -3.12
CA HIS A 384 6.50 2.62 -4.43
C HIS A 384 5.27 2.27 -5.24
N GLN A 385 4.39 3.24 -5.39
CA GLN A 385 3.19 3.15 -6.22
C GLN A 385 3.46 3.87 -7.51
N GLN A 386 3.66 3.12 -8.57
CA GLN A 386 4.07 3.65 -9.86
C GLN A 386 2.97 3.52 -10.91
N LEU A 387 2.78 4.57 -11.69
CA LEU A 387 1.78 4.62 -12.75
C LEU A 387 2.29 5.48 -13.90
N GLN A 388 2.35 4.90 -15.10
CA GLN A 388 2.60 5.60 -16.35
C GLN A 388 1.27 5.93 -17.03
N ILE A 389 1.09 7.17 -17.48
CA ILE A 389 -0.11 7.64 -18.18
C ILE A 389 0.18 7.68 -19.68
N LEU A 390 -0.74 7.12 -20.45
CA LEU A 390 -0.67 7.02 -21.90
C LEU A 390 -1.98 7.46 -22.52
N PHE A 391 -1.91 7.99 -23.74
CA PHE A 391 -3.09 8.20 -24.58
C PHE A 391 -2.94 7.40 -25.87
N TYR A 392 -4.00 6.72 -26.28
CA TYR A 392 -4.01 6.07 -27.58
C TYR A 392 -4.28 7.09 -28.67
N VAL A 393 -3.24 7.50 -29.38
CA VAL A 393 -3.32 8.39 -30.52
C VAL A 393 -3.50 7.53 -31.76
N ARG A 394 -4.65 7.69 -32.42
CA ARG A 394 -5.04 6.89 -33.58
C ARG A 394 -4.93 7.69 -34.86
N GLN A 395 -4.41 7.08 -35.92
CA GLN A 395 -4.49 7.61 -37.26
C GLN A 395 -5.96 7.66 -37.70
N THR A 396 -6.39 8.80 -38.27
CA THR A 396 -7.69 8.95 -38.88
C THR A 396 -7.50 9.18 -40.39
N SER A 397 -8.54 8.97 -41.19
CA SER A 397 -8.48 9.16 -42.63
C SER A 397 -9.37 10.29 -43.13
N GLU A 398 -10.23 10.83 -42.27
CA GLU A 398 -11.24 11.83 -42.61
C GLU A 398 -11.34 12.87 -41.48
N TYR A 399 -11.78 14.09 -41.85
CA TYR A 399 -12.09 15.25 -41.02
C TYR A 399 -10.90 15.90 -40.26
N PHE A 400 -10.00 15.14 -39.62
CA PHE A 400 -8.97 15.70 -38.73
C PHE A 400 -7.57 15.61 -39.35
N GLU A 401 -7.18 16.61 -40.15
CA GLU A 401 -5.90 16.62 -40.90
C GLU A 401 -4.66 16.32 -40.07
N PRO A 402 -4.49 16.84 -38.83
CA PRO A 402 -3.29 16.53 -38.02
C PRO A 402 -3.08 15.04 -37.70
N PHE A 403 -4.11 14.20 -37.87
CA PHE A 403 -4.07 12.78 -37.59
C PHE A 403 -3.87 11.90 -38.83
N TYR A 404 -3.82 12.47 -40.07
CA TYR A 404 -3.80 11.65 -41.30
C TYR A 404 -2.52 10.87 -41.51
N ASN A 405 -1.38 11.44 -41.14
CA ASN A 405 -0.07 10.88 -41.48
C ASN A 405 0.63 10.20 -40.30
N ILE A 406 0.09 10.24 -39.09
CA ILE A 406 0.71 9.64 -37.91
C ILE A 406 0.60 8.12 -37.92
N THR A 407 1.49 7.47 -37.21
CA THR A 407 1.34 6.04 -36.87
C THR A 407 0.59 5.93 -35.55
N SER A 408 -0.46 5.10 -35.51
CA SER A 408 -1.23 4.87 -34.27
C SER A 408 -0.32 4.33 -33.16
N VAL A 409 -0.36 4.92 -31.99
CA VAL A 409 0.54 4.61 -30.88
C VAL A 409 -0.12 4.86 -29.51
N TYR A 410 0.23 4.05 -28.51
CA TYR A 410 0.01 4.39 -27.13
C TYR A 410 1.11 5.36 -26.68
N PHE A 411 0.81 6.63 -26.73
CA PHE A 411 1.76 7.73 -26.53
C PHE A 411 1.95 7.96 -25.01
N PRO A 412 3.13 7.71 -24.42
CA PRO A 412 3.39 7.99 -23.02
C PRO A 412 3.54 9.49 -22.78
N VAL A 413 2.88 9.99 -21.74
CA VAL A 413 2.91 11.42 -21.38
C VAL A 413 3.86 11.63 -20.20
N PHE A 414 3.66 10.90 -19.12
CA PHE A 414 4.56 10.87 -17.95
C PHE A 414 4.34 9.58 -17.17
N TYR A 415 5.25 9.29 -16.23
CA TYR A 415 4.93 8.39 -15.13
C TYR A 415 5.18 9.09 -13.79
N LEU A 416 4.47 8.63 -12.78
CA LEU A 416 4.64 9.06 -11.40
C LEU A 416 5.13 7.88 -10.53
N ASP A 417 5.96 8.19 -9.54
CA ASP A 417 6.33 7.31 -8.44
C ASP A 417 5.90 7.98 -7.13
N GLU A 418 4.80 7.51 -6.56
CA GLU A 418 4.40 7.91 -5.21
C GLU A 418 5.09 7.00 -4.21
N HIS A 419 5.97 7.56 -3.39
CA HIS A 419 6.77 6.75 -2.50
C HIS A 419 6.88 7.32 -1.08
N ALA A 420 7.00 6.40 -0.14
CA ALA A 420 7.26 6.69 1.27
C ALA A 420 8.05 5.53 1.88
N THR A 421 9.03 5.85 2.73
CA THR A 421 9.87 4.85 3.38
C THR A 421 10.00 5.15 4.87
N LEU A 422 9.97 4.09 5.69
CA LEU A 422 10.12 4.13 7.15
C LEU A 422 11.24 5.08 7.58
N THR A 423 10.94 5.94 8.55
CA THR A 423 11.94 6.82 9.18
C THR A 423 12.45 6.23 10.49
N GLU A 424 13.62 6.66 10.96
CA GLU A 424 14.17 6.25 12.27
C GLU A 424 13.23 6.64 13.44
N ASP A 425 12.48 7.74 13.32
CA ASP A 425 11.51 8.16 14.33
C ASP A 425 10.36 7.15 14.43
N LEU A 426 9.73 6.82 13.30
CA LEU A 426 8.63 5.84 13.29
C LEU A 426 9.11 4.45 13.70
N LYS A 427 10.31 4.02 13.27
CA LYS A 427 10.93 2.78 13.74
C LYS A 427 11.07 2.77 15.26
N SER A 428 11.59 3.86 15.84
CA SER A 428 11.74 3.99 17.30
C SER A 428 10.40 3.87 18.03
N LYS A 429 9.32 4.40 17.46
CA LYS A 429 7.97 4.26 18.00
C LYS A 429 7.47 2.82 17.92
N LEU A 430 7.63 2.15 16.78
CA LEU A 430 7.29 0.73 16.60
C LEU A 430 8.06 -0.17 17.57
N ASP A 431 9.38 0.05 17.70
CA ASP A 431 10.22 -0.67 18.67
C ASP A 431 9.69 -0.52 20.10
N LYS A 432 9.32 0.67 20.50
CA LYS A 432 8.93 1.00 21.86
C LYS A 432 7.52 0.49 22.22
N LEU A 433 6.57 0.63 21.30
CA LEU A 433 5.16 0.38 21.57
C LEU A 433 4.71 -1.04 21.22
N VAL A 434 5.41 -1.70 20.29
CA VAL A 434 5.02 -3.03 19.81
C VAL A 434 6.11 -4.06 20.07
N PHE A 435 7.30 -3.90 19.50
CA PHE A 435 8.30 -4.98 19.52
C PHE A 435 8.95 -5.20 20.88
N THR A 436 9.23 -4.13 21.64
CA THR A 436 9.81 -4.26 22.98
C THR A 436 8.87 -4.95 23.97
N PRO A 437 7.58 -4.60 24.08
CA PRO A 437 6.62 -5.32 24.90
C PRO A 437 6.49 -6.79 24.53
N ILE A 438 6.41 -7.12 23.24
CA ILE A 438 6.33 -8.52 22.78
C ILE A 438 7.58 -9.30 23.17
N LYS A 439 8.77 -8.75 22.92
CA LYS A 439 10.06 -9.35 23.32
C LYS A 439 10.13 -9.54 24.84
N ALA A 440 9.70 -8.56 25.61
CA ALA A 440 9.69 -8.62 27.07
C ALA A 440 8.74 -9.71 27.61
N ILE A 441 7.54 -9.84 27.04
CA ILE A 441 6.58 -10.89 27.42
C ILE A 441 7.16 -12.27 27.09
N LYS A 442 7.70 -12.47 25.89
CA LYS A 442 8.36 -13.75 25.50
C LYS A 442 9.55 -14.07 26.40
N ALA A 443 10.42 -13.10 26.67
CA ALA A 443 11.57 -13.28 27.56
C ALA A 443 11.14 -13.59 28.99
N SER A 444 10.10 -12.95 29.51
CA SER A 444 9.56 -13.19 30.84
C SER A 444 9.01 -14.63 31.00
N ALA A 445 8.31 -15.12 29.97
CA ALA A 445 7.82 -16.50 29.96
C ALA A 445 8.96 -17.52 30.00
N TRP A 446 10.01 -17.34 29.19
CA TRP A 446 11.19 -18.20 29.22
C TRP A 446 11.98 -18.10 30.54
N ALA A 447 12.09 -16.90 31.12
CA ALA A 447 12.72 -16.69 32.42
C ALA A 447 11.92 -17.38 33.54
N ALA A 448 10.61 -17.31 33.54
CA ALA A 448 9.73 -17.99 34.48
C ALA A 448 9.87 -19.51 34.36
N PHE A 449 9.95 -20.07 33.15
CA PHE A 449 10.24 -21.49 32.93
C PHE A 449 11.59 -21.89 33.50
N GLY A 450 12.68 -21.18 33.15
CA GLY A 450 14.03 -21.44 33.60
C GLY A 450 14.16 -21.38 35.14
N LEU A 451 13.58 -20.35 35.76
CA LEU A 451 13.59 -20.15 37.19
C LEU A 451 12.83 -21.29 37.91
N SER A 452 11.67 -21.69 37.40
CA SER A 452 10.87 -22.78 37.95
C SER A 452 11.61 -24.11 37.87
N CYS A 453 12.27 -24.40 36.74
CA CYS A 453 13.13 -25.57 36.61
C CYS A 453 14.30 -25.55 37.62
N PHE A 454 14.98 -24.41 37.74
CA PHE A 454 16.12 -24.25 38.66
C PHE A 454 15.73 -24.48 40.13
N ILE A 455 14.63 -23.87 40.58
CA ILE A 455 14.13 -24.05 41.96
C ILE A 455 13.69 -25.50 42.19
N SER A 456 13.01 -26.11 41.21
CA SER A 456 12.60 -27.53 41.32
C SER A 456 13.80 -28.47 41.44
N ILE A 457 14.85 -28.28 40.66
CA ILE A 457 16.08 -29.08 40.71
C ILE A 457 16.79 -28.89 42.08
N LEU A 458 16.96 -27.64 42.51
CA LEU A 458 17.63 -27.30 43.77
C LEU A 458 16.92 -27.94 44.98
N THR A 459 15.59 -27.78 45.03
CA THR A 459 14.77 -28.36 46.11
C THR A 459 14.70 -29.89 46.02
N GLY A 460 14.74 -30.45 44.81
CA GLY A 460 14.86 -31.88 44.57
C GLY A 460 16.17 -32.47 45.13
N ILE A 461 17.31 -31.82 44.87
CA ILE A 461 18.61 -32.20 45.43
C ILE A 461 18.58 -32.12 46.95
N CYS A 462 18.02 -31.04 47.52
CA CYS A 462 17.83 -30.93 48.97
C CYS A 462 16.99 -32.08 49.53
N THR A 463 15.90 -32.43 48.86
CA THR A 463 15.02 -33.54 49.25
C THR A 463 15.82 -34.87 49.32
N VAL A 464 16.58 -35.19 48.26
CA VAL A 464 17.42 -36.39 48.20
C VAL A 464 18.45 -36.39 49.35
N GLY A 465 19.13 -35.27 49.57
CA GLY A 465 20.12 -35.16 50.70
C GLY A 465 19.50 -35.40 52.08
N TRP A 466 18.29 -34.86 52.31
CA TRP A 466 17.54 -35.09 53.50
C TRP A 466 17.09 -36.56 53.66
N PHE A 467 16.65 -37.22 52.59
CA PHE A 467 16.28 -38.63 52.59
C PHE A 467 17.50 -39.55 52.90
N ILE A 468 18.65 -39.25 52.29
CA ILE A 468 19.89 -39.96 52.59
C ILE A 468 20.25 -39.84 54.11
N LYS A 469 20.11 -38.60 54.63
CA LYS A 469 20.36 -38.35 56.05
C LYS A 469 19.37 -39.13 56.96
N LEU A 470 18.10 -39.16 56.64
CA LEU A 470 17.05 -39.92 57.33
C LEU A 470 17.31 -41.41 57.24
N SER A 471 17.75 -41.95 56.12
CA SER A 471 18.08 -43.38 55.97
C SER A 471 19.29 -43.80 56.80
N LYS A 472 20.30 -42.93 56.91
CA LYS A 472 21.45 -43.17 57.85
C LYS A 472 20.99 -43.18 59.28
N TYR A 473 20.16 -42.27 59.73
CA TYR A 473 19.59 -42.23 61.07
C TYR A 473 18.75 -43.50 61.41
N ARG A 474 18.03 -44.08 60.45
CA ARG A 474 17.29 -45.31 60.60
C ARG A 474 18.22 -46.52 60.79
N ARG A 475 19.33 -46.62 60.02
CA ARG A 475 20.31 -47.71 60.13
C ARG A 475 21.07 -47.70 61.44
N THR A 476 21.50 -46.52 61.92
CA THR A 476 22.19 -46.40 63.20
C THR A 476 21.28 -46.70 64.39
N GLY A 477 20.00 -46.31 64.35
CA GLY A 477 19.01 -46.64 65.38
C GLY A 477 18.64 -48.12 65.43
N TYR A 478 18.77 -48.85 64.29
CA TYR A 478 18.55 -50.31 64.27
C TYR A 478 19.77 -51.07 64.79
N SER A 479 20.98 -50.59 64.58
CA SER A 479 22.20 -51.20 65.16
C SER A 479 22.28 -51.07 66.72
N ASP A 480 21.76 -49.92 67.24
CA ASP A 480 21.72 -49.73 68.73
C ASP A 480 20.64 -50.56 69.40
N LEU A 481 19.54 -50.92 68.70
CA LEU A 481 18.51 -51.81 69.19
C LEU A 481 19.00 -53.31 69.25
N THR A 482 19.72 -53.74 68.20
CA THR A 482 20.28 -55.12 68.15
C THR A 482 21.44 -55.34 69.09
N LEU A 483 22.13 -54.29 69.51
CA LEU A 483 23.17 -54.37 70.55
C LEU A 483 22.58 -54.42 71.99
N LYS A 484 21.39 -53.86 72.23
CA LYS A 484 20.66 -53.90 73.49
C LYS A 484 19.93 -55.20 73.73
N GLU A 485 19.61 -55.98 72.69
CA GLU A 485 19.01 -57.33 72.84
C GLU A 485 20.06 -58.47 73.04
N ARG A 486 21.36 -58.15 72.90
CA ARG A 486 22.51 -59.10 73.14
C ARG A 486 23.30 -58.83 74.40
N SER A 487 22.94 -57.92 75.27
CA SER A 487 23.46 -57.63 76.58
C SER A 487 22.39 -58.00 77.63
#